data_bb80d9eabfab60e447491be211e212f0
#
_entry.id   bb80d9eabfab60e447491be211e212f0
#
_cell.length_a   1.000
_cell.length_b   1.000
_cell.length_c   1.000
_cell.angle_alpha   90.00
_cell.angle_beta   90.00
_cell.angle_gamma   90.00
#
_symmetry.space_group_name_H-M   'P 1'
#
loop_
_entity.id
_entity.type
_entity.pdbx_description
1 polymer ?
#
loop_
_entity_poly.entity_id
_entity_poly.type
_entity_poly.pdbx_seq_one_letter_code
_entity_poly.pdbx_strand_id
1 'polypeptide(L)'
;MRRSLKALPYAILLTAGSSPLVSAQEAVHQAVNMSLPLWSIIPFVALLLSVALVPLVNGLWWRKNEKWVALFWSVAFLVPFSYIYGWQEGLERFLEAVLLDFVPFIILLFGLFATAGGIMVDGRLAGTPKTNALILLVGTLMASWIGTTGAAMLLIRPLIRINAWRRHVSHIMVFLIFLVANMGGCLTPLGDPPLFMGFQRGVPFAWTFQLTPILLVNMVILFAIFYLMDRHYYKKDLAAGRMPEEIKVAEGEPLIHIDGKRNFLYIGIIIIGVVANGFLPEYIPFFKDGAGVAVFDDIVFPYATIVEIALILLASFLSLHTTPYRIHKANAFSMVPMIDVGILFIGIFITMIPALVLLKVHGTELGIDQPWHMFWVCGLLSSC
;
A
#
# COMPACT_ATOMS: atom_id res chain seq x y z
N MET A 1 26.29 -38.95 -2.83
CA MET A 1 25.02 -38.74 -3.56
C MET A 1 23.90 -38.32 -2.61
N ARG A 2 24.06 -37.24 -1.82
CA ARG A 2 23.07 -36.70 -0.86
C ARG A 2 23.24 -35.20 -0.60
N ARG A 3 23.50 -34.38 -1.66
CA ARG A 3 23.63 -32.91 -1.54
C ARG A 3 22.81 -32.10 -2.54
N SER A 4 21.95 -32.71 -3.38
CA SER A 4 21.25 -32.02 -4.49
C SER A 4 19.77 -31.76 -4.26
N LEU A 5 19.18 -32.09 -3.12
CA LEU A 5 17.72 -31.96 -2.89
C LEU A 5 17.28 -30.75 -2.06
N LYS A 6 18.22 -29.91 -1.58
CA LYS A 6 17.86 -28.69 -0.82
C LYS A 6 17.84 -27.38 -1.64
N ALA A 7 18.26 -27.46 -2.92
CA ALA A 7 18.30 -26.29 -3.79
C ALA A 7 17.06 -26.15 -4.72
N LEU A 8 16.17 -27.15 -4.75
CA LEU A 8 15.03 -27.17 -5.66
C LEU A 8 13.96 -26.08 -5.43
N PRO A 9 13.59 -25.73 -4.19
CA PRO A 9 12.59 -24.67 -3.97
C PRO A 9 13.12 -23.25 -4.25
N TYR A 10 14.44 -23.03 -4.16
CA TYR A 10 15.02 -21.72 -4.49
C TYR A 10 15.27 -21.53 -5.97
N ALA A 11 15.51 -22.59 -6.73
CA ALA A 11 15.72 -22.51 -8.19
C ALA A 11 14.41 -22.21 -8.94
N ILE A 12 13.27 -22.71 -8.46
CA ILE A 12 11.95 -22.43 -9.07
C ILE A 12 11.52 -20.97 -8.82
N LEU A 13 11.96 -20.33 -7.74
CA LEU A 13 11.71 -18.92 -7.45
C LEU A 13 12.61 -17.94 -8.23
N LEU A 14 13.74 -18.41 -8.75
CA LEU A 14 14.72 -17.56 -9.46
C LEU A 14 14.63 -17.65 -10.99
N THR A 15 13.93 -18.64 -11.55
CA THR A 15 13.77 -18.80 -13.01
C THR A 15 12.51 -18.13 -13.57
N ALA A 16 11.65 -17.52 -12.73
CA ALA A 16 10.46 -16.78 -13.14
C ALA A 16 10.76 -15.31 -13.53
N GLY A 17 11.87 -15.03 -14.16
CA GLY A 17 12.32 -13.64 -14.31
C GLY A 17 12.94 -13.27 -15.65
N SER A 18 12.50 -13.81 -16.80
CA SER A 18 13.16 -13.45 -18.06
C SER A 18 12.27 -12.98 -19.23
N SER A 19 11.00 -12.67 -19.00
CA SER A 19 10.12 -12.24 -20.10
C SER A 19 9.57 -10.80 -20.08
N PRO A 20 9.73 -9.95 -19.06
CA PRO A 20 9.25 -8.57 -19.15
C PRO A 20 10.21 -7.61 -19.85
N LEU A 21 11.35 -8.09 -20.36
CA LEU A 21 12.36 -7.22 -20.98
C LEU A 21 11.98 -6.74 -22.38
N VAL A 22 11.09 -7.42 -23.09
CA VAL A 22 10.75 -7.06 -24.49
C VAL A 22 9.70 -5.95 -24.51
N SER A 23 8.65 -6.03 -23.72
CA SER A 23 7.64 -4.95 -23.63
C SER A 23 8.18 -3.69 -22.95
N ALA A 24 9.10 -3.85 -21.99
CA ALA A 24 9.84 -2.72 -21.43
C ALA A 24 10.78 -2.06 -22.45
N GLN A 25 11.32 -2.82 -23.41
CA GLN A 25 12.20 -2.31 -24.45
C GLN A 25 11.44 -1.54 -25.54
N GLU A 26 10.24 -1.97 -25.90
CA GLU A 26 9.35 -1.25 -26.83
C GLU A 26 8.79 0.03 -26.22
N ALA A 27 8.35 0.00 -24.97
CA ALA A 27 7.95 1.19 -24.23
C ALA A 27 9.12 2.18 -23.98
N VAL A 28 10.37 1.67 -23.89
CA VAL A 28 11.58 2.50 -23.85
C VAL A 28 11.86 3.12 -25.21
N HIS A 29 11.61 2.43 -26.33
CA HIS A 29 11.81 2.99 -27.66
C HIS A 29 10.83 4.13 -27.98
N GLN A 30 9.57 4.05 -27.56
CA GLN A 30 8.61 5.16 -27.68
C GLN A 30 8.91 6.32 -26.74
N ALA A 31 9.37 6.05 -25.50
CA ALA A 31 9.76 7.09 -24.55
C ALA A 31 11.07 7.82 -24.92
N VAL A 32 11.99 7.16 -25.61
CA VAL A 32 13.29 7.72 -26.06
C VAL A 32 13.11 8.84 -27.11
N ASN A 33 11.99 8.87 -27.83
CA ASN A 33 11.71 9.94 -28.80
C ASN A 33 11.13 11.22 -28.16
N MET A 34 10.79 11.24 -26.85
CA MET A 34 10.33 12.41 -26.14
C MET A 34 11.41 12.98 -25.24
N SER A 35 12.11 13.99 -25.69
CA SER A 35 12.97 14.80 -24.82
C SER A 35 12.10 15.74 -23.96
N LEU A 36 11.59 15.25 -22.82
CA LEU A 36 10.89 16.10 -21.88
C LEU A 36 11.89 17.04 -21.16
N PRO A 37 11.59 18.34 -21.06
CA PRO A 37 12.45 19.24 -20.31
C PRO A 37 12.32 18.97 -18.79
N LEU A 38 13.42 19.16 -18.04
CA LEU A 38 13.45 18.90 -16.59
C LEU A 38 12.39 19.65 -15.79
N TRP A 39 11.97 20.84 -16.25
CA TRP A 39 10.92 21.60 -15.57
C TRP A 39 9.54 20.90 -15.62
N SER A 40 9.33 19.95 -16.50
CA SER A 40 8.07 19.18 -16.56
C SER A 40 7.78 18.36 -15.28
N ILE A 41 8.80 18.13 -14.44
CA ILE A 41 8.65 17.48 -13.13
C ILE A 41 8.04 18.43 -12.07
N ILE A 42 8.08 19.74 -12.27
CA ILE A 42 7.64 20.71 -11.26
C ILE A 42 6.23 20.44 -10.72
N PRO A 43 5.20 20.14 -11.55
CA PRO A 43 3.86 19.84 -11.05
C PRO A 43 3.84 18.63 -10.08
N PHE A 44 4.62 17.60 -10.36
CA PHE A 44 4.73 16.43 -9.51
C PHE A 44 5.37 16.75 -8.16
N VAL A 45 6.54 17.39 -8.17
CA VAL A 45 7.23 17.80 -6.94
C VAL A 45 6.38 18.77 -6.12
N ALA A 46 5.73 19.72 -6.78
CA ALA A 46 4.86 20.70 -6.13
C ALA A 46 3.61 20.05 -5.50
N LEU A 47 3.03 19.03 -6.15
CA LEU A 47 1.94 18.24 -5.56
C LEU A 47 2.42 17.49 -4.32
N LEU A 48 3.56 16.79 -4.40
CA LEU A 48 4.13 16.07 -3.25
C LEU A 48 4.43 17.02 -2.08
N LEU A 49 5.05 18.15 -2.34
CA LEU A 49 5.30 19.17 -1.33
C LEU A 49 4.00 19.74 -0.76
N SER A 50 2.96 19.90 -1.58
CA SER A 50 1.65 20.33 -1.10
C SER A 50 1.03 19.31 -0.14
N VAL A 51 1.10 18.01 -0.47
CA VAL A 51 0.61 16.92 0.38
C VAL A 51 1.38 16.85 1.70
N ALA A 52 2.70 17.06 1.66
CA ALA A 52 3.55 16.96 2.84
C ALA A 52 3.46 18.19 3.77
N LEU A 53 3.50 19.39 3.22
CA LEU A 53 3.68 20.60 4.00
C LEU A 53 2.38 21.32 4.35
N VAL A 54 1.41 21.37 3.42
CA VAL A 54 0.19 22.16 3.64
C VAL A 54 -0.66 21.64 4.81
N PRO A 55 -0.84 20.33 5.03
CA PRO A 55 -1.54 19.81 6.22
C PRO A 55 -0.89 20.22 7.55
N LEU A 56 0.44 20.35 7.57
CA LEU A 56 1.19 20.77 8.77
C LEU A 56 0.96 22.24 9.12
N VAL A 57 0.80 23.07 8.08
CA VAL A 57 0.57 24.51 8.26
C VAL A 57 -0.92 24.82 8.51
N ASN A 58 -1.81 24.23 7.74
CA ASN A 58 -3.26 24.45 7.85
C ASN A 58 -4.04 23.19 7.42
N GLY A 59 -4.18 22.23 8.33
CA GLY A 59 -4.88 20.96 8.07
C GLY A 59 -6.38 21.13 7.77
N LEU A 60 -7.05 22.16 8.31
CA LEU A 60 -8.46 22.40 8.03
C LEU A 60 -8.68 22.92 6.60
N TRP A 61 -7.80 23.78 6.12
CA TRP A 61 -7.83 24.27 4.74
C TRP A 61 -7.52 23.13 3.78
N TRP A 62 -6.51 22.30 4.09
CA TRP A 62 -6.11 21.16 3.29
C TRP A 62 -7.30 20.22 3.03
N ARG A 63 -7.95 19.72 4.08
CA ARG A 63 -9.11 18.82 3.98
C ARG A 63 -10.27 19.34 3.11
N LYS A 64 -10.41 20.65 2.95
CA LYS A 64 -11.42 21.25 2.08
C LYS A 64 -10.94 21.39 0.62
N ASN A 65 -9.64 21.53 0.41
CA ASN A 65 -9.08 21.99 -0.86
C ASN A 65 -8.15 20.97 -1.52
N GLU A 66 -7.81 19.86 -0.91
CA GLU A 66 -6.88 18.84 -1.45
C GLU A 66 -7.25 18.40 -2.86
N LYS A 67 -8.54 18.18 -3.15
CA LYS A 67 -9.03 17.84 -4.49
C LYS A 67 -8.75 18.93 -5.53
N TRP A 68 -8.83 20.18 -5.14
CA TRP A 68 -8.54 21.31 -6.03
C TRP A 68 -7.04 21.49 -6.26
N VAL A 69 -6.23 21.20 -5.25
CA VAL A 69 -4.76 21.17 -5.37
C VAL A 69 -4.31 20.05 -6.30
N ALA A 70 -4.85 18.84 -6.12
CA ALA A 70 -4.57 17.71 -7.01
C ALA A 70 -5.00 18.01 -8.46
N LEU A 71 -6.21 18.55 -8.65
CA LEU A 71 -6.71 18.96 -9.97
C LEU A 71 -5.84 20.05 -10.59
N PHE A 72 -5.48 21.08 -9.82
CA PHE A 72 -4.64 22.18 -10.31
C PHE A 72 -3.30 21.69 -10.86
N TRP A 73 -2.57 20.86 -10.10
CA TRP A 73 -1.28 20.36 -10.55
C TRP A 73 -1.40 19.36 -11.71
N SER A 74 -2.47 18.55 -11.75
CA SER A 74 -2.76 17.67 -12.89
C SER A 74 -3.01 18.47 -14.17
N VAL A 75 -3.80 19.53 -14.10
CA VAL A 75 -4.08 20.43 -15.24
C VAL A 75 -2.83 21.21 -15.63
N ALA A 76 -2.06 21.68 -14.64
CA ALA A 76 -0.80 22.41 -14.85
C ALA A 76 0.25 21.55 -15.59
N PHE A 77 0.17 20.22 -15.50
CA PHE A 77 0.96 19.33 -16.33
C PHE A 77 0.32 19.01 -17.67
N LEU A 78 -0.92 18.51 -17.67
CA LEU A 78 -1.57 17.98 -18.89
C LEU A 78 -1.80 19.03 -19.96
N VAL A 79 -2.18 20.26 -19.59
CA VAL A 79 -2.50 21.29 -20.59
C VAL A 79 -1.25 21.75 -21.37
N PRO A 80 -0.13 22.13 -20.73
CA PRO A 80 1.09 22.45 -21.45
C PRO A 80 1.65 21.26 -22.24
N PHE A 81 1.57 20.05 -21.67
CA PHE A 81 2.01 18.83 -22.34
C PHE A 81 1.22 18.60 -23.64
N SER A 82 -0.11 18.61 -23.58
CA SER A 82 -1.00 18.43 -24.75
C SER A 82 -0.83 19.54 -25.77
N TYR A 83 -0.53 20.77 -25.35
CA TYR A 83 -0.26 21.87 -26.26
C TYR A 83 1.05 21.72 -27.03
N ILE A 84 2.11 21.20 -26.37
CA ILE A 84 3.45 21.06 -26.95
C ILE A 84 3.56 19.80 -27.82
N TYR A 85 3.05 18.66 -27.33
CA TYR A 85 3.21 17.34 -27.96
C TYR A 85 1.98 16.88 -28.75
N GLY A 86 0.88 17.62 -28.70
CA GLY A 86 -0.37 17.31 -29.38
C GLY A 86 -1.43 16.75 -28.46
N TRP A 87 -2.69 17.04 -28.79
CA TRP A 87 -3.84 16.61 -27.98
C TRP A 87 -3.99 15.09 -27.89
N GLN A 88 -3.70 14.37 -28.98
CA GLN A 88 -3.80 12.91 -29.03
C GLN A 88 -2.83 12.27 -28.06
N GLU A 89 -1.57 12.69 -28.07
CA GLU A 89 -0.53 12.19 -27.14
C GLU A 89 -0.87 12.54 -25.69
N GLY A 90 -1.39 13.75 -25.43
CA GLY A 90 -1.84 14.14 -24.08
C GLY A 90 -2.97 13.28 -23.57
N LEU A 91 -3.94 12.95 -24.42
CA LEU A 91 -5.06 12.08 -24.08
C LEU A 91 -4.57 10.62 -23.86
N GLU A 92 -3.67 10.14 -24.69
CA GLU A 92 -3.09 8.80 -24.56
C GLU A 92 -2.37 8.65 -23.22
N ARG A 93 -1.46 9.56 -22.87
CA ARG A 93 -0.75 9.52 -21.58
C ARG A 93 -1.69 9.65 -20.39
N PHE A 94 -2.73 10.47 -20.50
CA PHE A 94 -3.75 10.56 -19.47
C PHE A 94 -4.52 9.25 -19.31
N LEU A 95 -4.96 8.63 -20.40
CA LEU A 95 -5.68 7.36 -20.37
C LEU A 95 -4.79 6.22 -19.86
N GLU A 96 -3.51 6.17 -20.27
CA GLU A 96 -2.53 5.20 -19.75
C GLU A 96 -2.42 5.32 -18.22
N ALA A 97 -2.15 6.51 -17.69
CA ALA A 97 -2.01 6.74 -16.26
C ALA A 97 -3.29 6.43 -15.47
N VAL A 98 -4.46 6.73 -16.04
CA VAL A 98 -5.74 6.48 -15.36
C VAL A 98 -6.14 5.02 -15.47
N LEU A 99 -6.11 4.42 -16.65
CA LEU A 99 -6.64 3.07 -16.86
C LEU A 99 -5.64 1.99 -16.42
N LEU A 100 -4.36 2.12 -16.74
CA LEU A 100 -3.40 1.07 -16.48
C LEU A 100 -2.75 1.18 -15.09
N ASP A 101 -2.57 2.40 -14.57
CA ASP A 101 -1.94 2.60 -13.27
C ASP A 101 -2.98 2.84 -12.15
N PHE A 102 -3.82 3.89 -12.28
CA PHE A 102 -4.71 4.32 -11.19
C PHE A 102 -5.88 3.36 -10.94
N VAL A 103 -6.57 2.88 -11.97
CA VAL A 103 -7.79 2.04 -11.81
C VAL A 103 -7.49 0.73 -11.09
N PRO A 104 -6.50 -0.08 -11.48
CA PRO A 104 -6.17 -1.31 -10.75
C PRO A 104 -5.73 -1.01 -9.31
N PHE A 105 -4.94 0.05 -9.11
CA PHE A 105 -4.48 0.49 -7.80
C PHE A 105 -5.62 0.86 -6.86
N ILE A 106 -6.53 1.74 -7.28
CA ILE A 106 -7.62 2.19 -6.42
C ILE A 106 -8.63 1.09 -6.12
N ILE A 107 -8.85 0.18 -7.07
CA ILE A 107 -9.71 -1.00 -6.87
C ILE A 107 -9.09 -1.96 -5.86
N LEU A 108 -7.77 -2.18 -5.92
CA LEU A 108 -7.07 -2.98 -4.93
C LEU A 108 -7.18 -2.38 -3.53
N LEU A 109 -6.87 -1.10 -3.38
CA LEU A 109 -6.99 -0.41 -2.09
C LEU A 109 -8.42 -0.47 -1.55
N PHE A 110 -9.41 -0.24 -2.41
CA PHE A 110 -10.82 -0.36 -2.05
C PHE A 110 -11.16 -1.77 -1.58
N GLY A 111 -10.69 -2.80 -2.29
CA GLY A 111 -10.94 -4.19 -1.95
C GLY A 111 -10.37 -4.57 -0.58
N LEU A 112 -9.10 -4.25 -0.35
CA LEU A 112 -8.45 -4.50 0.93
C LEU A 112 -9.08 -3.70 2.06
N PHE A 113 -9.44 -2.44 1.83
CA PHE A 113 -10.10 -1.58 2.81
C PHE A 113 -11.50 -2.09 3.17
N ALA A 114 -12.32 -2.47 2.19
CA ALA A 114 -13.67 -2.99 2.40
C ALA A 114 -13.65 -4.31 3.19
N THR A 115 -12.76 -5.23 2.81
CA THR A 115 -12.63 -6.54 3.46
C THR A 115 -12.04 -6.44 4.86
N ALA A 116 -10.99 -5.62 5.07
CA ALA A 116 -10.42 -5.37 6.39
C ALA A 116 -11.44 -4.69 7.33
N GLY A 117 -12.22 -3.72 6.81
CA GLY A 117 -13.29 -3.07 7.55
C GLY A 117 -14.42 -4.00 8.01
N GLY A 118 -14.53 -5.17 7.37
CA GLY A 118 -15.48 -6.23 7.75
C GLY A 118 -14.97 -7.18 8.84
N ILE A 119 -13.77 -7.00 9.37
CA ILE A 119 -13.21 -7.80 10.46
C ILE A 119 -13.22 -6.97 11.74
N MET A 120 -13.70 -7.54 12.84
CA MET A 120 -13.66 -6.92 14.16
C MET A 120 -12.95 -7.85 15.13
N VAL A 121 -11.94 -7.32 15.82
CA VAL A 121 -11.23 -8.02 16.88
C VAL A 121 -11.69 -7.45 18.23
N ASP A 122 -12.20 -8.31 19.07
CA ASP A 122 -12.65 -8.02 20.41
C ASP A 122 -12.05 -8.99 21.43
N GLY A 123 -12.11 -8.71 22.72
CA GLY A 123 -11.62 -9.65 23.74
C GLY A 123 -11.37 -9.02 25.09
N ARG A 124 -11.00 -9.87 26.06
CA ARG A 124 -10.71 -9.51 27.46
C ARG A 124 -9.26 -9.13 27.70
N LEU A 125 -8.53 -8.71 26.68
CA LEU A 125 -7.11 -8.42 26.83
C LEU A 125 -6.92 -7.13 27.63
N ALA A 126 -6.10 -7.18 28.67
CA ALA A 126 -5.62 -5.98 29.34
C ALA A 126 -4.44 -5.38 28.55
N GLY A 127 -4.37 -4.06 28.47
CA GLY A 127 -3.29 -3.33 27.80
C GLY A 127 -1.97 -3.41 28.56
N THR A 128 -1.38 -4.61 28.62
CA THR A 128 -0.05 -4.82 29.18
C THR A 128 1.00 -4.65 28.09
N PRO A 129 2.28 -4.39 28.45
CA PRO A 129 3.36 -4.27 27.45
C PRO A 129 3.50 -5.48 26.54
N LYS A 130 3.28 -6.69 27.08
CA LYS A 130 3.31 -7.93 26.29
C LYS A 130 2.15 -8.02 25.31
N THR A 131 0.94 -7.68 25.77
CA THR A 131 -0.28 -7.70 24.94
C THR A 131 -0.17 -6.68 23.81
N ASN A 132 0.26 -5.45 24.12
CA ASN A 132 0.44 -4.41 23.13
C ASN A 132 1.49 -4.81 22.08
N ALA A 133 2.64 -5.36 22.52
CA ALA A 133 3.68 -5.84 21.62
C ALA A 133 3.17 -6.98 20.71
N LEU A 134 2.42 -7.93 21.25
CA LEU A 134 1.85 -9.03 20.47
C LEU A 134 0.85 -8.54 19.42
N ILE A 135 -0.04 -7.62 19.80
CA ILE A 135 -1.02 -7.03 18.86
C ILE A 135 -0.28 -6.29 17.73
N LEU A 136 0.72 -5.47 18.06
CA LEU A 136 1.52 -4.76 17.07
C LEU A 136 2.29 -5.74 16.16
N LEU A 137 2.82 -6.83 16.70
CA LEU A 137 3.52 -7.87 15.94
C LEU A 137 2.59 -8.53 14.93
N VAL A 138 1.42 -8.98 15.39
CA VAL A 138 0.40 -9.57 14.52
C VAL A 138 -0.02 -8.58 13.43
N GLY A 139 -0.25 -7.31 13.81
CA GLY A 139 -0.59 -6.26 12.86
C GLY A 139 0.49 -6.00 11.82
N THR A 140 1.75 -5.97 12.23
CA THR A 140 2.89 -5.80 11.31
C THR A 140 2.95 -6.92 10.27
N LEU A 141 2.75 -8.16 10.70
CA LEU A 141 2.74 -9.31 9.79
C LEU A 141 1.51 -9.31 8.86
N MET A 142 0.35 -8.91 9.38
CA MET A 142 -0.88 -8.81 8.59
C MET A 142 -0.83 -7.67 7.57
N ALA A 143 -0.16 -6.57 7.88
CA ALA A 143 -0.13 -5.38 7.05
C ALA A 143 0.37 -5.63 5.63
N SER A 144 1.33 -6.54 5.45
CA SER A 144 1.81 -6.96 4.13
C SER A 144 0.73 -7.63 3.26
N TRP A 145 -0.31 -8.22 3.87
CA TRP A 145 -1.33 -9.01 3.16
C TRP A 145 -2.67 -8.29 3.01
N ILE A 146 -3.05 -7.47 3.98
CA ILE A 146 -4.33 -6.75 4.00
C ILE A 146 -4.16 -5.24 3.76
N GLY A 147 -2.94 -4.82 3.44
CA GLY A 147 -2.56 -3.42 3.33
C GLY A 147 -2.33 -2.76 4.70
N THR A 148 -1.42 -1.81 4.72
CA THR A 148 -1.09 -1.05 5.95
C THR A 148 -2.29 -0.31 6.52
N THR A 149 -3.08 0.33 5.67
CA THR A 149 -4.32 1.04 6.07
C THR A 149 -5.33 0.09 6.67
N GLY A 150 -5.56 -1.08 6.05
CA GLY A 150 -6.48 -2.10 6.55
C GLY A 150 -6.05 -2.65 7.91
N ALA A 151 -4.77 -2.99 8.07
CA ALA A 151 -4.22 -3.49 9.32
C ALA A 151 -4.28 -2.44 10.46
N ALA A 152 -3.92 -1.19 10.16
CA ALA A 152 -4.00 -0.11 11.12
C ALA A 152 -5.45 0.14 11.58
N MET A 153 -6.40 0.17 10.65
CA MET A 153 -7.83 0.36 10.95
C MET A 153 -8.37 -0.78 11.82
N LEU A 154 -7.97 -2.01 11.57
CA LEU A 154 -8.35 -3.18 12.36
C LEU A 154 -7.88 -3.07 13.81
N LEU A 155 -6.66 -2.58 14.04
CA LEU A 155 -5.99 -2.65 15.33
C LEU A 155 -6.11 -1.40 16.19
N ILE A 156 -6.32 -0.23 15.61
CA ILE A 156 -6.33 1.04 16.34
C ILE A 156 -7.38 1.04 17.46
N ARG A 157 -8.58 0.51 17.19
CA ARG A 157 -9.68 0.50 18.15
C ARG A 157 -9.49 -0.49 19.29
N PRO A 158 -9.14 -1.78 19.03
CA PRO A 158 -8.72 -2.69 20.09
C PRO A 158 -7.62 -2.10 20.98
N LEU A 159 -6.57 -1.51 20.38
CA LEU A 159 -5.47 -0.90 21.12
C LEU A 159 -5.92 0.27 21.99
N ILE A 160 -6.77 1.16 21.50
CA ILE A 160 -7.33 2.27 22.30
C ILE A 160 -8.13 1.71 23.46
N ARG A 161 -9.00 0.72 23.21
CA ARG A 161 -9.91 0.17 24.21
C ARG A 161 -9.17 -0.55 25.33
N ILE A 162 -8.25 -1.46 25.04
CA ILE A 162 -7.51 -2.21 26.06
C ILE A 162 -6.57 -1.32 26.89
N ASN A 163 -6.19 -0.16 26.38
CA ASN A 163 -5.34 0.82 27.05
C ASN A 163 -6.11 2.03 27.61
N ALA A 164 -7.46 2.05 27.61
CA ALA A 164 -8.26 3.18 28.05
C ALA A 164 -8.02 3.56 29.52
N TRP A 165 -7.62 2.62 30.37
CA TRP A 165 -7.26 2.83 31.77
C TRP A 165 -5.93 3.56 31.97
N ARG A 166 -5.06 3.60 30.96
CA ARG A 166 -3.72 4.21 31.00
C ARG A 166 -3.77 5.70 30.68
N ARG A 167 -2.89 6.47 31.29
CA ARG A 167 -2.68 7.87 30.95
C ARG A 167 -1.71 8.07 29.79
N HIS A 168 -0.67 7.24 29.77
CA HIS A 168 0.41 7.37 28.80
C HIS A 168 0.23 6.35 27.66
N VAL A 169 -0.48 6.74 26.60
CA VAL A 169 -0.82 5.86 25.47
C VAL A 169 -0.28 6.33 24.11
N SER A 170 0.20 7.58 24.02
CA SER A 170 0.62 8.20 22.76
C SER A 170 1.71 7.39 22.04
N HIS A 171 2.66 6.83 22.79
CA HIS A 171 3.72 5.99 22.20
C HIS A 171 3.17 4.73 21.53
N ILE A 172 2.07 4.15 22.02
CA ILE A 172 1.45 2.96 21.42
C ILE A 172 0.93 3.31 20.02
N MET A 173 0.31 4.49 19.86
CA MET A 173 -0.18 4.96 18.57
C MET A 173 0.96 5.29 17.60
N VAL A 174 2.04 5.91 18.11
CA VAL A 174 3.24 6.19 17.31
C VAL A 174 3.86 4.88 16.79
N PHE A 175 3.98 3.86 17.64
CA PHE A 175 4.51 2.57 17.20
C PHE A 175 3.54 1.76 16.34
N LEU A 176 2.22 1.95 16.45
CA LEU A 176 1.25 1.43 15.49
C LEU A 176 1.54 1.99 14.09
N ILE A 177 1.83 3.29 13.99
CA ILE A 177 2.19 3.92 12.72
C ILE A 177 3.51 3.34 12.19
N PHE A 178 4.57 3.31 12.99
CA PHE A 178 5.87 2.84 12.54
C PHE A 178 5.88 1.36 12.16
N LEU A 179 5.29 0.51 12.98
CA LEU A 179 5.34 -0.94 12.81
C LEU A 179 4.28 -1.44 11.82
N VAL A 180 3.02 -1.03 11.99
CA VAL A 180 1.90 -1.59 11.22
C VAL A 180 1.61 -0.75 9.98
N ALA A 181 1.46 0.58 10.14
CA ALA A 181 1.05 1.43 9.03
C ALA A 181 2.21 1.80 8.08
N ASN A 182 3.46 1.54 8.45
CA ASN A 182 4.63 1.80 7.59
C ASN A 182 5.39 0.50 7.31
N MET A 183 6.18 0.03 8.27
CA MET A 183 7.12 -1.08 8.08
C MET A 183 6.45 -2.40 7.72
N GLY A 184 5.24 -2.65 8.24
CA GLY A 184 4.48 -3.88 7.99
C GLY A 184 4.07 -4.09 6.54
N GLY A 185 4.06 -3.04 5.72
CA GLY A 185 3.67 -3.13 4.30
C GLY A 185 4.73 -3.65 3.34
N CYS A 186 5.99 -3.82 3.78
CA CYS A 186 7.12 -3.99 2.85
C CYS A 186 7.31 -5.38 2.23
N LEU A 187 6.61 -6.43 2.71
CA LEU A 187 6.87 -7.82 2.25
C LEU A 187 6.10 -8.22 1.00
N THR A 188 5.01 -7.57 0.67
CA THR A 188 4.26 -7.86 -0.55
C THR A 188 3.81 -6.59 -1.25
N PRO A 189 3.54 -6.64 -2.56
CA PRO A 189 2.96 -5.51 -3.29
C PRO A 189 1.61 -5.04 -2.75
N LEU A 190 0.87 -5.89 -2.03
CA LEU A 190 -0.43 -5.55 -1.43
C LEU A 190 -0.28 -4.64 -0.20
N GLY A 191 0.89 -4.64 0.43
CA GLY A 191 1.11 -3.94 1.69
C GLY A 191 1.19 -2.43 1.52
N ASP A 192 1.84 -1.96 0.46
CA ASP A 192 2.16 -0.55 0.30
C ASP A 192 2.03 -0.08 -1.16
N PRO A 193 1.40 1.09 -1.41
CA PRO A 193 1.16 1.63 -2.74
C PRO A 193 2.37 1.66 -3.69
N PRO A 194 3.56 2.14 -3.28
CA PRO A 194 4.73 2.12 -4.16
C PRO A 194 5.18 0.72 -4.60
N LEU A 195 5.02 -0.28 -3.73
CA LEU A 195 5.36 -1.66 -4.07
C LEU A 195 4.38 -2.25 -5.09
N PHE A 196 3.10 -1.91 -4.97
CA PHE A 196 2.10 -2.31 -5.95
C PHE A 196 2.36 -1.68 -7.31
N MET A 197 2.74 -0.41 -7.34
CA MET A 197 3.16 0.26 -8.58
C MET A 197 4.38 -0.41 -9.21
N GLY A 198 5.36 -0.82 -8.40
CA GLY A 198 6.50 -1.59 -8.87
C GLY A 198 6.08 -2.93 -9.48
N PHE A 199 5.13 -3.62 -8.84
CA PHE A 199 4.56 -4.87 -9.33
C PHE A 199 3.84 -4.67 -10.69
N GLN A 200 2.99 -3.64 -10.84
CA GLN A 200 2.35 -3.28 -12.11
C GLN A 200 3.36 -2.97 -13.22
N ARG A 201 4.56 -2.50 -12.85
CA ARG A 201 5.66 -2.19 -13.78
C ARG A 201 6.62 -3.36 -14.01
N GLY A 202 6.20 -4.59 -13.67
CA GLY A 202 6.92 -5.83 -13.97
C GLY A 202 7.89 -6.31 -12.90
N VAL A 203 7.91 -5.71 -11.69
CA VAL A 203 8.66 -6.28 -10.57
C VAL A 203 7.92 -7.53 -10.08
N PRO A 204 8.58 -8.70 -10.02
CA PRO A 204 7.92 -9.93 -9.58
C PRO A 204 7.32 -9.81 -8.17
N PHE A 205 6.13 -10.40 -7.96
CA PHE A 205 5.45 -10.37 -6.65
C PHE A 205 6.34 -10.82 -5.48
N ALA A 206 7.11 -11.86 -5.70
CA ALA A 206 7.99 -12.44 -4.68
C ALA A 206 9.30 -11.65 -4.46
N TRP A 207 9.61 -10.65 -5.29
CA TRP A 207 10.86 -9.89 -5.17
C TRP A 207 10.99 -9.20 -3.80
N THR A 208 9.89 -8.68 -3.27
CA THR A 208 9.83 -7.97 -1.99
C THR A 208 10.18 -8.85 -0.79
N PHE A 209 10.06 -10.19 -0.89
CA PHE A 209 10.52 -11.09 0.16
C PHE A 209 12.03 -11.03 0.42
N GLN A 210 12.82 -10.52 -0.51
CA GLN A 210 14.26 -10.27 -0.31
C GLN A 210 14.49 -9.20 0.77
N LEU A 211 13.50 -8.36 1.07
CA LEU A 211 13.57 -7.36 2.14
C LEU A 211 13.38 -7.95 3.55
N THR A 212 13.00 -9.24 3.65
CA THR A 212 12.76 -9.92 4.94
C THR A 212 13.90 -9.78 5.95
N PRO A 213 15.18 -9.96 5.61
CA PRO A 213 16.27 -9.80 6.58
C PRO A 213 16.34 -8.36 7.15
N ILE A 214 16.19 -7.37 6.29
CA ILE A 214 16.20 -5.96 6.66
C ILE A 214 14.99 -5.65 7.56
N LEU A 215 13.80 -6.15 7.18
CA LEU A 215 12.59 -6.03 7.99
C LEU A 215 12.79 -6.63 9.39
N LEU A 216 13.32 -7.85 9.48
CA LEU A 216 13.52 -8.53 10.77
C LEU A 216 14.45 -7.75 11.69
N VAL A 217 15.56 -7.23 11.19
CA VAL A 217 16.49 -6.41 11.99
C VAL A 217 15.76 -5.15 12.51
N ASN A 218 15.07 -4.42 11.64
CA ASN A 218 14.32 -3.23 12.04
C ASN A 218 13.18 -3.57 13.02
N MET A 219 12.45 -4.65 12.80
CA MET A 219 11.43 -5.13 13.72
C MET A 219 12.01 -5.38 15.11
N VAL A 220 13.11 -6.14 15.22
CA VAL A 220 13.74 -6.42 16.51
C VAL A 220 14.09 -5.12 17.24
N ILE A 221 14.70 -4.17 16.55
CA ILE A 221 15.11 -2.89 17.14
C ILE A 221 13.86 -2.11 17.61
N LEU A 222 12.86 -1.92 16.74
CA LEU A 222 11.68 -1.12 17.08
C LEU A 222 10.81 -1.79 18.15
N PHE A 223 10.66 -3.13 18.11
CA PHE A 223 9.95 -3.84 19.17
C PHE A 223 10.67 -3.79 20.52
N ALA A 224 12.01 -3.84 20.52
CA ALA A 224 12.79 -3.68 21.75
C ALA A 224 12.57 -2.28 22.34
N ILE A 225 12.67 -1.22 21.53
CA ILE A 225 12.44 0.16 21.96
C ILE A 225 11.00 0.32 22.46
N PHE A 226 10.03 -0.17 21.68
CA PHE A 226 8.61 -0.13 22.06
C PHE A 226 8.37 -0.80 23.41
N TYR A 227 8.85 -2.03 23.57
CA TYR A 227 8.62 -2.81 24.80
C TYR A 227 9.23 -2.16 26.03
N LEU A 228 10.46 -1.63 25.93
CA LEU A 228 11.12 -0.92 27.02
C LEU A 228 10.35 0.35 27.37
N MET A 229 9.93 1.12 26.37
CA MET A 229 9.19 2.36 26.55
C MET A 229 7.77 2.09 27.13
N ASP A 230 7.06 1.11 26.59
CA ASP A 230 5.73 0.75 27.08
C ASP A 230 5.78 0.18 28.51
N ARG A 231 6.80 -0.63 28.83
CA ARG A 231 7.05 -1.13 30.19
C ARG A 231 7.33 -0.01 31.19
N HIS A 232 8.08 1.03 30.76
CA HIS A 232 8.35 2.20 31.60
C HIS A 232 7.07 2.95 31.93
N TYR A 233 6.28 3.30 30.94
CA TYR A 233 5.01 4.02 31.13
C TYR A 233 3.94 3.18 31.85
N TYR A 234 3.88 1.88 31.59
CA TYR A 234 3.01 0.94 32.30
C TYR A 234 3.28 0.97 33.80
N LYS A 235 4.56 0.86 34.23
CA LYS A 235 4.94 0.94 35.64
C LYS A 235 4.58 2.30 36.25
N LYS A 236 4.74 3.38 35.49
CA LYS A 236 4.38 4.73 35.94
C LYS A 236 2.89 4.88 36.17
N ASP A 237 2.07 4.32 35.28
CA ASP A 237 0.61 4.33 35.41
C ASP A 237 0.15 3.50 36.60
N LEU A 238 0.75 2.32 36.84
CA LEU A 238 0.49 1.50 38.04
C LEU A 238 0.87 2.21 39.33
N ALA A 239 2.04 2.85 39.36
CA ALA A 239 2.49 3.63 40.55
C ALA A 239 1.57 4.84 40.86
N ALA A 240 0.87 5.35 39.84
CA ALA A 240 -0.16 6.38 39.99
C ALA A 240 -1.53 5.84 40.46
N GLY A 241 -1.61 4.56 40.84
CA GLY A 241 -2.85 3.93 41.36
C GLY A 241 -3.83 3.55 40.24
N ARG A 242 -3.41 3.61 38.95
CA ARG A 242 -4.24 3.18 37.84
C ARG A 242 -4.11 1.67 37.69
N MET A 243 -5.22 0.97 37.67
CA MET A 243 -5.24 -0.47 37.44
C MET A 243 -5.97 -0.79 36.14
N PRO A 244 -5.55 -1.87 35.42
CA PRO A 244 -6.37 -2.40 34.36
C PRO A 244 -7.76 -2.65 34.96
N GLU A 245 -8.78 -1.96 34.49
CA GLU A 245 -10.12 -2.44 34.74
C GLU A 245 -10.15 -3.85 34.16
N GLU A 246 -10.41 -4.86 35.01
CA GLU A 246 -10.89 -6.15 34.51
C GLU A 246 -12.12 -5.78 33.70
N ILE A 247 -11.99 -5.84 32.38
CA ILE A 247 -13.14 -5.62 31.50
C ILE A 247 -14.14 -6.65 31.98
N LYS A 248 -15.21 -6.18 32.63
CA LYS A 248 -16.31 -7.01 33.14
C LYS A 248 -17.01 -7.64 31.95
N VAL A 249 -16.41 -8.65 31.42
CA VAL A 249 -16.97 -9.48 30.38
C VAL A 249 -17.57 -10.67 31.08
N ALA A 250 -18.77 -11.08 30.65
CA ALA A 250 -19.48 -12.19 31.24
C ALA A 250 -18.58 -13.43 31.34
N GLU A 251 -18.66 -14.13 32.47
CA GLU A 251 -17.93 -15.40 32.67
C GLU A 251 -18.21 -16.33 31.49
N GLY A 252 -17.14 -16.77 30.79
CA GLY A 252 -17.24 -17.70 29.64
C GLY A 252 -16.88 -17.11 28.27
N GLU A 253 -16.67 -15.80 28.12
CA GLU A 253 -16.22 -15.26 26.81
C GLU A 253 -14.73 -15.50 26.55
N PRO A 254 -14.33 -15.75 25.29
CA PRO A 254 -12.96 -16.05 24.91
C PRO A 254 -12.03 -14.83 25.12
N LEU A 255 -10.74 -15.08 25.34
CA LEU A 255 -9.70 -14.05 25.46
C LEU A 255 -9.64 -13.15 24.24
N ILE A 256 -9.84 -13.70 23.05
CA ILE A 256 -9.90 -12.99 21.77
C ILE A 256 -11.12 -13.51 21.01
N HIS A 257 -11.96 -12.61 20.59
CA HIS A 257 -13.08 -12.89 19.71
C HIS A 257 -12.91 -12.17 18.37
N ILE A 258 -13.06 -12.89 17.27
CA ILE A 258 -12.95 -12.32 15.93
C ILE A 258 -14.28 -12.50 15.23
N ASP A 259 -14.95 -11.38 14.99
CA ASP A 259 -16.16 -11.31 14.18
C ASP A 259 -15.79 -11.01 12.72
N GLY A 260 -16.65 -11.45 11.80
CA GLY A 260 -16.42 -11.21 10.37
C GLY A 260 -15.39 -12.14 9.73
N LYS A 261 -15.18 -13.35 10.27
CA LYS A 261 -14.17 -14.33 9.79
C LYS A 261 -14.24 -14.63 8.29
N ARG A 262 -15.42 -14.48 7.66
CA ARG A 262 -15.59 -14.65 6.19
C ARG A 262 -14.74 -13.69 5.39
N ASN A 263 -14.41 -12.52 5.95
CA ASN A 263 -13.60 -11.53 5.26
C ASN A 263 -12.15 -12.00 5.04
N PHE A 264 -11.62 -12.91 5.85
CA PHE A 264 -10.33 -13.54 5.56
C PHE A 264 -10.37 -14.36 4.26
N LEU A 265 -11.49 -15.00 3.95
CA LEU A 265 -11.67 -15.68 2.66
C LEU A 265 -11.70 -14.68 1.50
N TYR A 266 -12.37 -13.53 1.67
CA TYR A 266 -12.45 -12.50 0.64
C TYR A 266 -11.08 -11.83 0.42
N ILE A 267 -10.30 -11.61 1.48
CA ILE A 267 -8.90 -11.19 1.35
C ILE A 267 -8.10 -12.24 0.57
N GLY A 268 -8.31 -13.53 0.84
CA GLY A 268 -7.68 -14.62 0.08
C GLY A 268 -8.00 -14.55 -1.42
N ILE A 269 -9.25 -14.24 -1.79
CA ILE A 269 -9.65 -14.05 -3.19
C ILE A 269 -8.91 -12.87 -3.82
N ILE A 270 -8.77 -11.74 -3.10
CA ILE A 270 -8.01 -10.58 -3.55
C ILE A 270 -6.55 -10.95 -3.79
N ILE A 271 -5.92 -11.62 -2.83
CA ILE A 271 -4.53 -12.08 -2.94
C ILE A 271 -4.35 -12.98 -4.18
N ILE A 272 -5.25 -13.94 -4.35
CA ILE A 272 -5.23 -14.84 -5.53
C ILE A 272 -5.38 -14.03 -6.82
N GLY A 273 -6.26 -13.04 -6.88
CA GLY A 273 -6.44 -12.18 -8.05
C GLY A 273 -5.17 -11.43 -8.43
N VAL A 274 -4.51 -10.79 -7.46
CA VAL A 274 -3.27 -10.05 -7.69
C VAL A 274 -2.12 -10.98 -8.08
N VAL A 275 -1.96 -12.10 -7.36
CA VAL A 275 -0.93 -13.09 -7.70
C VAL A 275 -1.17 -13.66 -9.09
N ALA A 276 -2.43 -13.97 -9.44
CA ALA A 276 -2.79 -14.47 -10.76
C ALA A 276 -2.44 -13.47 -11.87
N ASN A 277 -2.63 -12.17 -11.66
CA ASN A 277 -2.25 -11.14 -12.64
C ASN A 277 -0.75 -11.21 -12.99
N GLY A 278 0.11 -11.47 -12.01
CA GLY A 278 1.55 -11.65 -12.26
C GLY A 278 1.92 -12.97 -12.94
N PHE A 279 1.15 -14.05 -12.70
CA PHE A 279 1.49 -15.39 -13.23
C PHE A 279 0.75 -15.76 -14.53
N LEU A 280 -0.48 -15.30 -14.75
CA LEU A 280 -1.26 -15.67 -15.92
C LEU A 280 -0.57 -15.36 -17.25
N PRO A 281 0.07 -14.19 -17.45
CA PRO A 281 0.76 -13.88 -18.69
C PRO A 281 1.94 -14.82 -18.98
N GLU A 282 2.60 -15.33 -17.95
CA GLU A 282 3.78 -16.20 -18.10
C GLU A 282 3.41 -17.63 -18.51
N TYR A 283 2.31 -18.17 -17.94
CA TYR A 283 1.97 -19.59 -18.11
C TYR A 283 0.84 -19.88 -19.10
N ILE A 284 -0.04 -18.91 -19.36
CA ILE A 284 -1.23 -19.11 -20.18
C ILE A 284 -1.16 -18.24 -21.44
N PRO A 285 -1.09 -18.83 -22.65
CA PRO A 285 -0.94 -18.07 -23.90
C PRO A 285 -2.05 -17.04 -24.16
N PHE A 286 -3.25 -17.25 -23.63
CA PHE A 286 -4.36 -16.31 -23.76
C PHE A 286 -4.12 -14.98 -23.05
N PHE A 287 -3.30 -14.97 -22.00
CA PHE A 287 -2.97 -13.79 -21.19
C PHE A 287 -1.59 -13.22 -21.51
N LYS A 288 -0.93 -13.65 -22.58
CA LYS A 288 0.40 -13.15 -22.96
C LYS A 288 0.42 -11.62 -23.01
N ASP A 289 1.62 -11.06 -22.82
CA ASP A 289 1.86 -9.62 -22.92
C ASP A 289 1.25 -9.05 -24.21
N GLY A 290 0.46 -7.98 -24.08
CA GLY A 290 -0.29 -7.38 -25.16
C GLY A 290 -1.67 -8.00 -25.44
N ALA A 291 -2.05 -9.11 -24.77
CA ALA A 291 -3.40 -9.66 -24.89
C ALA A 291 -4.37 -8.90 -23.98
N GLY A 292 -5.35 -8.22 -24.58
CA GLY A 292 -6.29 -7.40 -23.83
C GLY A 292 -7.36 -6.77 -24.70
N VAL A 293 -8.09 -5.82 -24.12
CA VAL A 293 -9.08 -4.98 -24.83
C VAL A 293 -8.40 -3.71 -25.27
N ALA A 294 -8.32 -3.46 -26.57
CA ALA A 294 -7.87 -2.17 -27.10
C ALA A 294 -8.90 -1.09 -26.69
N VAL A 295 -8.43 -0.06 -25.99
CA VAL A 295 -9.27 1.04 -25.50
C VAL A 295 -9.10 2.29 -26.36
N PHE A 296 -7.86 2.64 -26.66
CA PHE A 296 -7.53 3.82 -27.44
C PHE A 296 -6.14 3.65 -28.05
N ASP A 297 -6.02 3.82 -29.36
CA ASP A 297 -4.77 3.70 -30.13
C ASP A 297 -3.94 2.47 -29.67
N ASP A 298 -2.77 2.69 -29.10
CA ASP A 298 -1.87 1.63 -28.61
C ASP A 298 -2.18 1.18 -27.17
N ILE A 299 -3.20 1.77 -26.49
CA ILE A 299 -3.54 1.40 -25.12
C ILE A 299 -4.38 0.13 -25.11
N VAL A 300 -3.78 -0.94 -24.62
CA VAL A 300 -4.44 -2.23 -24.41
C VAL A 300 -4.63 -2.48 -22.92
N PHE A 301 -5.87 -2.70 -22.48
CA PHE A 301 -6.18 -3.08 -21.10
C PHE A 301 -6.03 -4.60 -20.95
N PRO A 302 -5.03 -5.11 -20.18
CA PRO A 302 -4.68 -6.52 -20.16
C PRO A 302 -5.82 -7.41 -19.63
N TYR A 303 -6.05 -8.56 -20.22
CA TYR A 303 -7.04 -9.55 -19.73
C TYR A 303 -6.71 -10.02 -18.30
N ALA A 304 -5.43 -10.17 -17.96
CA ALA A 304 -5.02 -10.54 -16.60
C ALA A 304 -5.47 -9.51 -15.57
N THR A 305 -5.33 -8.22 -15.87
CA THR A 305 -5.79 -7.11 -15.03
C THR A 305 -7.32 -7.07 -14.93
N ILE A 306 -8.04 -7.40 -16.00
CA ILE A 306 -9.52 -7.49 -15.96
C ILE A 306 -9.95 -8.59 -14.98
N VAL A 307 -9.30 -9.77 -15.03
CA VAL A 307 -9.59 -10.86 -14.10
C VAL A 307 -9.28 -10.47 -12.65
N GLU A 308 -8.14 -9.85 -12.42
CA GLU A 308 -7.77 -9.30 -11.10
C GLU A 308 -8.86 -8.37 -10.56
N ILE A 309 -9.21 -7.34 -11.32
CA ILE A 309 -10.23 -6.35 -10.96
C ILE A 309 -11.58 -7.03 -10.67
N ALA A 310 -12.00 -7.97 -11.51
CA ALA A 310 -13.25 -8.69 -11.34
C ALA A 310 -13.26 -9.48 -10.01
N LEU A 311 -12.17 -10.15 -9.67
CA LEU A 311 -12.04 -10.90 -8.41
C LEU A 311 -12.03 -9.96 -7.20
N ILE A 312 -11.34 -8.83 -7.28
CA ILE A 312 -11.31 -7.84 -6.21
C ILE A 312 -12.69 -7.23 -5.98
N LEU A 313 -13.39 -6.83 -7.04
CA LEU A 313 -14.74 -6.27 -6.96
C LEU A 313 -15.74 -7.29 -6.43
N LEU A 314 -15.65 -8.56 -6.86
CA LEU A 314 -16.47 -9.65 -6.34
C LEU A 314 -16.24 -9.84 -4.83
N ALA A 315 -14.98 -9.92 -4.40
CA ALA A 315 -14.63 -10.06 -2.98
C ALA A 315 -15.13 -8.87 -2.15
N SER A 316 -14.99 -7.65 -2.68
CA SER A 316 -15.47 -6.42 -2.04
C SER A 316 -16.99 -6.40 -1.90
N PHE A 317 -17.70 -6.75 -2.97
CA PHE A 317 -19.17 -6.84 -2.98
C PHE A 317 -19.64 -7.88 -1.96
N LEU A 318 -19.07 -9.08 -1.97
CA LEU A 318 -19.40 -10.12 -1.00
C LEU A 318 -19.12 -9.68 0.42
N SER A 319 -17.98 -9.01 0.67
CA SER A 319 -17.63 -8.47 1.98
C SER A 319 -18.67 -7.47 2.47
N LEU A 320 -18.97 -6.45 1.68
CA LEU A 320 -19.92 -5.40 2.06
C LEU A 320 -21.34 -5.93 2.26
N HIS A 321 -21.74 -6.95 1.47
CA HIS A 321 -23.10 -7.52 1.54
C HIS A 321 -23.27 -8.54 2.66
N THR A 322 -22.24 -9.35 2.94
CA THR A 322 -22.33 -10.44 3.94
C THR A 322 -21.90 -10.03 5.34
N THR A 323 -21.19 -8.91 5.48
CA THR A 323 -20.74 -8.42 6.79
C THR A 323 -21.87 -7.70 7.52
N PRO A 324 -22.22 -8.11 8.76
CA PRO A 324 -23.25 -7.45 9.54
C PRO A 324 -22.92 -5.96 9.79
N TYR A 325 -23.92 -5.09 9.68
CA TYR A 325 -23.78 -3.65 9.92
C TYR A 325 -23.16 -3.31 11.30
N ARG A 326 -23.41 -4.16 12.31
CA ARG A 326 -22.79 -4.04 13.64
C ARG A 326 -21.28 -3.96 13.60
N ILE A 327 -20.63 -4.77 12.73
CA ILE A 327 -19.16 -4.80 12.57
C ILE A 327 -18.68 -3.50 11.93
N HIS A 328 -19.31 -3.08 10.84
CA HIS A 328 -18.97 -1.80 10.19
C HIS A 328 -19.13 -0.61 11.15
N LYS A 329 -20.20 -0.58 11.95
CA LYS A 329 -20.41 0.45 12.95
C LYS A 329 -19.33 0.41 14.05
N ALA A 330 -19.00 -0.78 14.55
CA ALA A 330 -17.96 -0.94 15.59
C ALA A 330 -16.58 -0.50 15.09
N ASN A 331 -16.26 -0.75 13.81
CA ASN A 331 -15.05 -0.30 13.15
C ASN A 331 -15.12 1.17 12.68
N ALA A 332 -16.25 1.88 12.86
CA ALA A 332 -16.57 3.17 12.23
C ALA A 332 -16.13 3.21 10.77
N PHE A 333 -16.44 2.15 10.05
CA PHE A 333 -16.14 2.02 8.64
C PHE A 333 -16.78 3.18 7.86
N SER A 334 -15.98 3.88 7.07
CA SER A 334 -16.40 5.01 6.24
C SER A 334 -15.60 5.03 4.97
N MET A 335 -16.21 5.37 3.85
CA MET A 335 -15.55 5.50 2.55
C MET A 335 -14.75 6.80 2.40
N VAL A 336 -14.89 7.75 3.33
CA VAL A 336 -14.23 9.05 3.22
C VAL A 336 -12.71 8.94 3.07
N PRO A 337 -11.98 8.15 3.90
CA PRO A 337 -10.53 8.02 3.74
C PRO A 337 -10.14 7.45 2.38
N MET A 338 -10.97 6.54 1.83
CA MET A 338 -10.72 5.92 0.54
C MET A 338 -10.89 6.92 -0.62
N ILE A 339 -11.89 7.81 -0.51
CA ILE A 339 -12.14 8.86 -1.50
C ILE A 339 -10.99 9.89 -1.46
N ASP A 340 -10.56 10.31 -0.25
CA ASP A 340 -9.47 11.26 -0.09
C ASP A 340 -8.16 10.71 -0.70
N VAL A 341 -7.84 9.45 -0.40
CA VAL A 341 -6.70 8.75 -1.01
C VAL A 341 -6.85 8.69 -2.53
N GLY A 342 -8.01 8.31 -3.06
CA GLY A 342 -8.25 8.23 -4.50
C GLY A 342 -8.03 9.56 -5.22
N ILE A 343 -8.51 10.66 -4.64
CA ILE A 343 -8.34 12.02 -5.20
C ILE A 343 -6.86 12.42 -5.25
N LEU A 344 -6.11 12.13 -4.20
CA LEU A 344 -4.68 12.46 -4.17
C LEU A 344 -3.88 11.60 -5.15
N PHE A 345 -4.14 10.30 -5.18
CA PHE A 345 -3.40 9.38 -6.03
C PHE A 345 -3.66 9.59 -7.52
N ILE A 346 -4.89 9.92 -7.94
CA ILE A 346 -5.11 10.24 -9.37
C ILE A 346 -4.27 11.47 -9.79
N GLY A 347 -4.15 12.48 -8.91
CA GLY A 347 -3.27 13.62 -9.15
C GLY A 347 -1.79 13.23 -9.23
N ILE A 348 -1.36 12.34 -8.32
CA ILE A 348 0.02 11.81 -8.30
C ILE A 348 0.31 11.04 -9.59
N PHE A 349 -0.55 10.11 -10.01
CA PHE A 349 -0.34 9.30 -11.21
C PHE A 349 -0.24 10.16 -12.47
N ILE A 350 -1.11 11.17 -12.60
CA ILE A 350 -1.07 12.09 -13.74
C ILE A 350 0.21 12.94 -13.73
N THR A 351 0.56 13.52 -12.60
CA THR A 351 1.72 14.41 -12.51
C THR A 351 3.06 13.67 -12.53
N MET A 352 3.07 12.37 -12.20
CA MET A 352 4.26 11.51 -12.19
C MET A 352 4.73 11.11 -13.61
N ILE A 353 3.90 11.23 -14.64
CA ILE A 353 4.23 10.85 -16.02
C ILE A 353 5.59 11.39 -16.45
N PRO A 354 5.90 12.72 -16.36
CA PRO A 354 7.18 13.25 -16.78
C PRO A 354 8.35 12.73 -15.94
N ALA A 355 8.14 12.50 -14.65
CA ALA A 355 9.18 11.96 -13.78
C ALA A 355 9.60 10.54 -14.23
N LEU A 356 8.62 9.68 -14.56
CA LEU A 356 8.88 8.33 -15.05
C LEU A 356 9.59 8.33 -16.41
N VAL A 357 9.17 9.20 -17.34
CA VAL A 357 9.82 9.33 -18.65
C VAL A 357 11.26 9.79 -18.49
N LEU A 358 11.52 10.83 -17.70
CA LEU A 358 12.86 11.34 -17.46
C LEU A 358 13.76 10.33 -16.73
N LEU A 359 13.23 9.57 -15.77
CA LEU A 359 13.98 8.50 -15.12
C LEU A 359 14.34 7.36 -16.09
N LYS A 360 13.45 7.03 -17.02
CA LYS A 360 13.76 6.02 -18.06
C LYS A 360 14.87 6.50 -19.02
N VAL A 361 14.85 7.77 -19.39
CA VAL A 361 15.81 8.34 -20.38
C VAL A 361 17.15 8.70 -19.72
N HIS A 362 17.11 9.37 -18.58
CA HIS A 362 18.31 9.92 -17.92
C HIS A 362 18.70 9.20 -16.63
N GLY A 363 18.02 8.12 -16.26
CA GLY A 363 18.26 7.43 -14.98
C GLY A 363 19.70 6.98 -14.77
N THR A 364 20.38 6.56 -15.84
CA THR A 364 21.80 6.19 -15.83
C THR A 364 22.74 7.39 -15.71
N GLU A 365 22.30 8.58 -16.13
CA GLU A 365 23.07 9.83 -16.08
C GLU A 365 22.99 10.52 -14.73
N LEU A 366 22.01 10.16 -13.89
CA LEU A 366 21.81 10.75 -12.57
C LEU A 366 22.92 10.41 -11.56
N GLY A 367 23.84 9.50 -11.93
CA GLY A 367 24.95 9.09 -11.04
C GLY A 367 24.47 8.39 -9.77
N ILE A 368 23.24 7.84 -9.77
CA ILE A 368 22.66 7.07 -8.66
C ILE A 368 23.04 5.60 -8.86
N ASP A 369 24.33 5.32 -8.80
CA ASP A 369 24.94 4.01 -9.07
C ASP A 369 25.32 3.25 -7.79
N GLN A 370 25.35 3.96 -6.65
CA GLN A 370 25.75 3.39 -5.38
C GLN A 370 24.51 3.18 -4.45
N PRO A 371 24.46 2.08 -3.65
CA PRO A 371 23.35 1.82 -2.73
C PRO A 371 23.07 2.98 -1.76
N TRP A 372 24.07 3.71 -1.33
CA TRP A 372 23.91 4.84 -0.41
C TRP A 372 23.28 6.07 -1.09
N HIS A 373 23.50 6.29 -2.39
CA HIS A 373 22.77 7.32 -3.16
C HIS A 373 21.28 7.02 -3.15
N MET A 374 20.92 5.77 -3.49
CA MET A 374 19.52 5.33 -3.46
C MET A 374 18.90 5.46 -2.07
N PHE A 375 19.64 5.11 -1.03
CA PHE A 375 19.16 5.25 0.37
C PHE A 375 18.77 6.70 0.68
N TRP A 376 19.62 7.66 0.37
CA TRP A 376 19.34 9.07 0.66
C TRP A 376 18.26 9.65 -0.23
N VAL A 377 18.26 9.34 -1.53
CA VAL A 377 17.23 9.83 -2.47
C VAL A 377 15.86 9.27 -2.09
N CYS A 378 15.77 7.95 -1.89
CA CYS A 378 14.50 7.33 -1.47
C CYS A 378 14.07 7.79 -0.08
N GLY A 379 15.00 7.90 0.88
CA GLY A 379 14.72 8.37 2.23
C GLY A 379 14.18 9.80 2.28
N LEU A 380 14.78 10.71 1.51
CA LEU A 380 14.30 12.09 1.39
C LEU A 380 12.93 12.16 0.72
N LEU A 381 12.72 11.43 -0.39
CA LEU A 381 11.45 11.43 -1.11
C LEU A 381 10.33 10.78 -0.30
N SER A 382 10.61 9.74 0.48
CA SER A 382 9.60 9.06 1.31
C SER A 382 9.27 9.80 2.61
N SER A 383 10.10 10.75 3.03
CA SER A 383 9.87 11.54 4.25
C SER A 383 9.13 12.87 3.97
N CYS A 384 8.92 13.20 2.70
CA CYS A 384 8.05 14.28 2.26
C CYS A 384 6.64 13.75 2.01
#